data_caf05b9f4a45da70553b8b130b01f942
#
_entry.id   caf05b9f4a45da70553b8b130b01f942
#
_cell.length_a   1.000
_cell.length_b   1.000
_cell.length_c   1.000
_cell.angle_alpha   90.00
_cell.angle_beta   90.00
_cell.angle_gamma   90.00
#
_symmetry.space_group_name_H-M   'P 1'
#
loop_
_entity.id
_entity.type
_entity.pdbx_description
1 polymer ?
#
loop_
_entity_poly.entity_id
_entity_poly.type
_entity_poly.pdbx_seq_one_letter_code
_entity_poly.pdbx_strand_id
1 'polypeptide(L)'
;NGQLKTCTADEYGRFLVELDGMRADATGKTLTVSAGGAEKRFENVLIGEVYYGSGQSNMAYPMDEFTYAESVIEADPSYGEDYEKYNARESYLEAFKDFKNYHLLRFYTQKMLPETNGVVNKGECNVWTVPASVNDLKYTSLTAVAYAIQLSQKLENVPVGIIVSAVGGSRIHEWIDEKAAARIFPGNGDSTLSQRYRNMLLPMGSFTVRGALWYQGESDVYGDLETYRLCFKAWLEETRRFFKDESLPVITFQLPQYEDESCKGLWPAFRQLQEKLAKECENVYYVCGIDLGDHRNIHPVDKYEFCERAAGLALKYIYGKEYSGEGSYGKNPEVCGLWRKKGGDTVYMRFSDAEKVFLSEGTAYGLSATSNKQAYVAIPSYRSVGKRTVSFKTKLKYVSYLQENVFDYGTAFLYNEFGLPVAPFVEREVQTYDFDVSAECAGGSVEGDERFFLSAGSDASFSFVPKDGYVFKSLSINGAAAALDGGRVELKNVSEDIAVVCVFEKAGGMDSSDQSDVVSSVMGESDKNSEDSSKEKSDLQNSDSCVKGCGSALMLPVVLSVCAAGIALGQKRRK
;
A
#
# COMPACT_ATOMS: atom_id res chain seq x y z
N ASN A 1 -17.28 -17.95 23.37
CA ASN A 1 -17.01 -16.81 24.27
C ASN A 1 -18.15 -16.57 25.29
N GLY A 2 -19.33 -17.20 25.15
CA GLY A 2 -20.41 -17.16 26.14
C GLY A 2 -21.06 -15.77 26.36
N GLN A 3 -20.92 -14.84 25.43
CA GLN A 3 -21.62 -13.55 25.53
C GLN A 3 -23.13 -13.75 25.29
N LEU A 4 -23.93 -13.16 26.13
CA LEU A 4 -25.37 -13.06 25.98
C LEU A 4 -25.76 -11.58 25.94
N LYS A 5 -26.39 -11.15 24.86
CA LYS A 5 -26.91 -9.79 24.68
C LYS A 5 -28.39 -9.86 24.30
N THR A 6 -29.15 -8.87 24.73
CA THR A 6 -30.59 -8.79 24.45
C THR A 6 -30.92 -7.42 23.91
N CYS A 7 -31.90 -7.37 23.03
CA CYS A 7 -32.48 -6.13 22.52
C CYS A 7 -33.97 -6.33 22.19
N THR A 8 -34.68 -5.25 21.92
CA THR A 8 -36.05 -5.27 21.43
C THR A 8 -36.07 -4.95 19.94
N ALA A 9 -36.80 -5.75 19.18
CA ALA A 9 -37.01 -5.46 17.76
C ALA A 9 -37.97 -4.27 17.60
N ASP A 10 -37.78 -3.50 16.52
CA ASP A 10 -38.70 -2.41 16.15
C ASP A 10 -40.04 -2.95 15.61
N GLU A 11 -40.98 -2.04 15.25
CA GLU A 11 -42.29 -2.36 14.68
C GLU A 11 -42.23 -3.17 13.37
N TYR A 12 -41.08 -3.16 12.69
CA TYR A 12 -40.81 -3.93 11.46
C TYR A 12 -40.08 -5.24 11.73
N GLY A 13 -39.84 -5.59 13.01
CA GLY A 13 -39.09 -6.79 13.41
C GLY A 13 -37.58 -6.69 13.22
N ARG A 14 -37.02 -5.48 13.01
CA ARG A 14 -35.60 -5.26 12.85
C ARG A 14 -34.94 -5.07 14.22
N PHE A 15 -33.76 -5.62 14.39
CA PHE A 15 -32.96 -5.46 15.61
C PHE A 15 -31.48 -5.35 15.29
N LEU A 16 -30.74 -4.71 16.20
CA LEU A 16 -29.30 -4.62 16.19
C LEU A 16 -28.77 -4.99 17.56
N VAL A 17 -27.78 -5.89 17.60
CA VAL A 17 -27.08 -6.29 18.82
C VAL A 17 -25.60 -6.08 18.62
N GLU A 18 -25.00 -5.33 19.52
CA GLU A 18 -23.57 -5.14 19.56
C GLU A 18 -22.95 -6.12 20.56
N LEU A 19 -21.96 -6.90 20.11
CA LEU A 19 -21.17 -7.78 20.95
C LEU A 19 -19.93 -7.02 21.45
N ASP A 20 -19.46 -7.41 22.64
CA ASP A 20 -18.19 -6.88 23.15
C ASP A 20 -17.03 -7.36 22.29
N GLY A 21 -15.95 -6.59 22.22
CA GLY A 21 -14.75 -6.94 21.47
C GLY A 21 -14.20 -8.31 21.83
N MET A 22 -13.74 -9.04 20.83
CA MET A 22 -13.22 -10.40 20.97
C MET A 22 -11.84 -10.48 20.31
N ARG A 23 -10.99 -11.35 20.84
CA ARG A 23 -9.73 -11.70 20.16
C ARG A 23 -10.04 -12.57 18.96
N ALA A 24 -9.22 -12.48 17.91
CA ALA A 24 -9.30 -13.35 16.76
C ALA A 24 -9.28 -14.83 17.17
N ASP A 25 -10.15 -15.62 16.56
CA ASP A 25 -10.31 -17.05 16.85
C ASP A 25 -10.69 -17.80 15.57
N ALA A 26 -9.79 -18.65 15.12
CA ALA A 26 -9.95 -19.48 13.93
C ALA A 26 -10.85 -20.70 14.16
N THR A 27 -11.28 -20.94 15.40
CA THR A 27 -12.18 -22.05 15.73
C THR A 27 -13.63 -21.64 15.47
N GLY A 28 -14.32 -22.39 14.62
CA GLY A 28 -15.74 -22.13 14.31
C GLY A 28 -16.63 -22.14 15.56
N LYS A 29 -17.38 -21.07 15.75
CA LYS A 29 -18.32 -20.88 16.85
C LYS A 29 -19.75 -21.00 16.35
N THR A 30 -20.66 -21.22 17.29
CA THR A 30 -22.11 -21.10 17.02
C THR A 30 -22.62 -19.77 17.54
N LEU A 31 -23.27 -19.00 16.68
CA LEU A 31 -24.06 -17.82 17.05
C LEU A 31 -25.53 -18.21 17.05
N THR A 32 -26.20 -18.05 18.18
CA THR A 32 -27.62 -18.35 18.34
C THR A 32 -28.42 -17.07 18.54
N VAL A 33 -29.47 -16.91 17.76
CA VAL A 33 -30.47 -15.84 17.91
C VAL A 33 -31.81 -16.45 18.27
N SER A 34 -32.42 -16.00 19.36
CA SER A 34 -33.73 -16.51 19.80
C SER A 34 -34.70 -15.37 20.04
N ALA A 35 -35.96 -15.56 19.65
CA ALA A 35 -37.05 -14.63 19.88
C ALA A 35 -38.39 -15.37 19.89
N GLY A 36 -39.27 -15.11 20.86
CA GLY A 36 -40.63 -15.65 20.89
C GLY A 36 -40.71 -17.18 20.88
N GLY A 37 -39.72 -17.89 21.41
CA GLY A 37 -39.64 -19.36 21.38
C GLY A 37 -39.05 -19.95 20.09
N ALA A 38 -38.74 -19.14 19.08
CA ALA A 38 -38.02 -19.56 17.88
C ALA A 38 -36.50 -19.35 18.05
N GLU A 39 -35.70 -20.23 17.46
CA GLU A 39 -34.25 -20.16 17.50
C GLU A 39 -33.67 -20.31 16.08
N LYS A 40 -32.66 -19.49 15.77
CA LYS A 40 -31.84 -19.60 14.57
C LYS A 40 -30.36 -19.75 15.00
N ARG A 41 -29.68 -20.77 14.51
CA ARG A 41 -28.26 -21.01 14.72
C ARG A 41 -27.47 -20.73 13.46
N PHE A 42 -26.33 -20.09 13.64
CA PHE A 42 -25.31 -19.86 12.62
C PHE A 42 -24.05 -20.59 13.08
N GLU A 43 -23.70 -21.62 12.35
CA GLU A 43 -22.52 -22.46 12.64
C GLU A 43 -21.28 -21.92 11.93
N ASN A 44 -20.12 -22.33 12.38
CA ASN A 44 -18.83 -21.98 11.78
C ASN A 44 -18.59 -20.46 11.68
N VAL A 45 -19.03 -19.70 12.67
CA VAL A 45 -18.76 -18.27 12.80
C VAL A 45 -17.34 -18.08 13.32
N LEU A 46 -16.50 -17.39 12.55
CA LEU A 46 -15.13 -17.07 12.93
C LEU A 46 -15.05 -15.66 13.54
N ILE A 47 -14.02 -15.41 14.33
CA ILE A 47 -13.72 -14.08 14.85
C ILE A 47 -12.39 -13.65 14.21
N GLY A 48 -12.40 -12.54 13.49
CA GLY A 48 -11.25 -12.08 12.74
C GLY A 48 -11.43 -10.66 12.25
N GLU A 49 -10.63 -10.29 11.25
CA GLU A 49 -10.62 -8.95 10.67
C GLU A 49 -11.61 -8.88 9.51
N VAL A 50 -12.39 -7.82 9.42
CA VAL A 50 -13.35 -7.60 8.33
C VAL A 50 -13.00 -6.30 7.62
N TYR A 51 -12.93 -6.33 6.30
CA TYR A 51 -12.70 -5.16 5.46
C TYR A 51 -13.85 -4.90 4.50
N TYR A 52 -14.07 -3.63 4.21
CA TYR A 52 -15.00 -3.16 3.19
C TYR A 52 -14.25 -2.88 1.90
N GLY A 53 -14.49 -3.64 0.84
CA GLY A 53 -13.93 -3.44 -0.49
C GLY A 53 -14.93 -2.76 -1.40
N SER A 54 -14.61 -1.56 -1.91
CA SER A 54 -15.50 -0.77 -2.76
C SER A 54 -14.76 -0.11 -3.91
N GLY A 55 -15.50 0.34 -4.90
CA GLY A 55 -14.97 0.97 -6.10
C GLY A 55 -15.64 0.51 -7.38
N GLN A 56 -14.84 0.40 -8.46
CA GLN A 56 -15.35 0.00 -9.76
C GLN A 56 -14.85 -1.39 -10.21
N SER A 57 -14.71 -1.60 -11.52
CA SER A 57 -14.40 -2.91 -12.10
C SER A 57 -13.17 -3.59 -11.50
N ASN A 58 -12.08 -2.88 -11.24
CA ASN A 58 -10.89 -3.47 -10.66
C ASN A 58 -11.08 -3.98 -9.21
N MET A 59 -12.08 -3.48 -8.49
CA MET A 59 -12.53 -4.08 -7.23
C MET A 59 -13.57 -5.17 -7.44
N ALA A 60 -14.40 -5.07 -8.49
CA ALA A 60 -15.46 -6.04 -8.76
C ALA A 60 -15.00 -7.27 -9.56
N TYR A 61 -13.87 -7.18 -10.27
CA TYR A 61 -13.34 -8.17 -11.21
C TYR A 61 -13.28 -9.58 -10.60
N PRO A 62 -14.07 -10.56 -11.12
CA PRO A 62 -14.17 -11.85 -10.48
C PRO A 62 -12.99 -12.78 -10.85
N MET A 63 -12.73 -13.75 -9.98
CA MET A 63 -11.72 -14.79 -10.21
C MET A 63 -11.91 -15.55 -11.55
N ASP A 64 -13.13 -15.66 -12.04
CA ASP A 64 -13.47 -16.34 -13.27
C ASP A 64 -12.97 -15.61 -14.52
N GLU A 65 -13.10 -14.26 -14.54
CA GLU A 65 -12.59 -13.44 -15.65
C GLU A 65 -11.06 -13.45 -15.71
N PHE A 66 -10.39 -13.68 -14.60
CA PHE A 66 -8.96 -13.93 -14.55
C PHE A 66 -8.58 -15.16 -15.39
N THR A 67 -9.44 -16.15 -15.46
CA THR A 67 -9.28 -17.34 -16.30
C THR A 67 -9.70 -17.09 -17.76
N TYR A 68 -10.68 -16.18 -17.99
CA TYR A 68 -11.18 -15.86 -19.33
C TYR A 68 -10.18 -15.00 -20.15
N ALA A 69 -9.46 -14.10 -19.50
CA ALA A 69 -8.41 -13.31 -20.16
C ALA A 69 -7.36 -14.20 -20.86
N GLU A 70 -7.15 -15.44 -20.38
CA GLU A 70 -6.29 -16.45 -20.99
C GLU A 70 -6.67 -16.78 -22.43
N SER A 71 -7.95 -17.02 -22.67
CA SER A 71 -8.43 -17.45 -23.99
C SER A 71 -8.40 -16.33 -25.04
N VAL A 72 -8.48 -15.06 -24.61
CA VAL A 72 -8.45 -13.91 -25.53
C VAL A 72 -7.01 -13.60 -25.95
N ILE A 73 -6.03 -13.87 -25.11
CA ILE A 73 -4.62 -13.57 -25.36
C ILE A 73 -3.94 -14.69 -26.15
N GLU A 74 -4.23 -15.94 -25.85
CA GLU A 74 -3.80 -17.07 -26.66
C GLU A 74 -4.30 -16.96 -28.13
N ALA A 75 -5.40 -16.25 -28.34
CA ALA A 75 -6.00 -16.05 -29.65
C ALA A 75 -5.44 -14.87 -30.46
N ASP A 76 -4.68 -13.95 -29.85
CA ASP A 76 -4.14 -12.77 -30.53
C ASP A 76 -2.60 -12.72 -30.51
N PRO A 77 -1.92 -13.11 -31.61
CA PRO A 77 -0.46 -13.08 -31.71
C PRO A 77 0.16 -11.68 -31.56
N SER A 78 -0.64 -10.61 -31.63
CA SER A 78 -0.15 -9.23 -31.42
C SER A 78 0.20 -8.92 -29.96
N TYR A 79 -0.18 -9.80 -29.04
CA TYR A 79 0.20 -9.76 -27.63
C TYR A 79 1.57 -10.41 -27.33
N GLY A 80 2.37 -10.75 -28.35
CA GLY A 80 3.59 -11.57 -28.21
C GLY A 80 4.60 -11.11 -27.15
N GLU A 81 4.76 -9.81 -26.93
CA GLU A 81 5.64 -9.27 -25.87
C GLU A 81 4.92 -9.15 -24.52
N ASP A 82 3.60 -8.97 -24.52
CA ASP A 82 2.77 -9.00 -23.32
C ASP A 82 2.64 -10.42 -22.74
N TYR A 83 2.88 -11.45 -23.56
CA TYR A 83 2.79 -12.85 -23.16
C TYR A 83 3.72 -13.21 -21.98
N GLU A 84 4.90 -12.60 -21.86
CA GLU A 84 5.78 -12.84 -20.72
C GLU A 84 5.23 -12.24 -19.41
N LYS A 85 4.53 -11.11 -19.47
CA LYS A 85 3.80 -10.57 -18.30
C LYS A 85 2.61 -11.47 -17.91
N TYR A 86 2.00 -12.13 -18.88
CA TYR A 86 0.93 -13.10 -18.62
C TYR A 86 1.43 -14.43 -18.06
N ASN A 87 2.68 -14.79 -18.27
CA ASN A 87 3.30 -15.92 -17.57
C ASN A 87 3.42 -15.68 -16.06
N ALA A 88 3.55 -14.44 -15.61
CA ALA A 88 3.41 -14.09 -14.19
C ALA A 88 2.05 -14.50 -13.62
N ARG A 89 0.99 -14.56 -14.43
CA ARG A 89 -0.32 -15.03 -14.07
C ARG A 89 -0.35 -16.49 -13.65
N GLU A 90 0.39 -17.39 -14.29
CA GLU A 90 0.46 -18.79 -13.86
C GLU A 90 1.03 -18.87 -12.44
N SER A 91 2.05 -18.06 -12.12
CA SER A 91 2.60 -17.98 -10.77
C SER A 91 1.58 -17.44 -9.76
N TYR A 92 0.75 -16.48 -10.12
CA TYR A 92 -0.34 -16.01 -9.27
C TYR A 92 -1.43 -17.08 -9.07
N LEU A 93 -1.82 -17.79 -10.14
CA LEU A 93 -2.77 -18.90 -10.03
C LEU A 93 -2.24 -20.02 -9.13
N GLU A 94 -0.95 -20.32 -9.21
CA GLU A 94 -0.31 -21.28 -8.32
C GLU A 94 -0.31 -20.79 -6.88
N ALA A 95 0.02 -19.51 -6.63
CA ALA A 95 -0.04 -18.91 -5.30
C ALA A 95 -1.45 -19.01 -4.68
N PHE A 96 -2.50 -18.78 -5.48
CA PHE A 96 -3.87 -19.01 -5.04
C PHE A 96 -4.14 -20.50 -4.73
N LYS A 97 -3.68 -21.45 -5.55
CA LYS A 97 -3.83 -22.90 -5.32
C LYS A 97 -3.03 -23.37 -4.11
N ASP A 98 -1.89 -22.75 -3.85
CA ASP A 98 -0.98 -23.11 -2.76
C ASP A 98 -1.44 -22.61 -1.39
N PHE A 99 -2.28 -21.58 -1.33
CA PHE A 99 -2.90 -21.19 -0.08
C PHE A 99 -3.80 -22.31 0.45
N LYS A 100 -3.52 -22.79 1.66
CA LYS A 100 -4.22 -23.95 2.25
C LYS A 100 -5.30 -23.57 3.27
N ASN A 101 -5.32 -22.32 3.74
CA ASN A 101 -6.18 -21.90 4.83
C ASN A 101 -7.46 -21.19 4.37
N TYR A 102 -8.03 -21.60 3.24
CA TYR A 102 -9.28 -21.03 2.72
C TYR A 102 -10.43 -21.04 3.73
N HIS A 103 -10.46 -22.04 4.63
CA HIS A 103 -11.45 -22.15 5.68
C HIS A 103 -11.46 -20.97 6.67
N LEU A 104 -10.39 -20.15 6.71
CA LEU A 104 -10.29 -18.93 7.51
C LEU A 104 -10.89 -17.70 6.80
N LEU A 105 -11.18 -17.80 5.51
CA LEU A 105 -11.66 -16.66 4.72
C LEU A 105 -13.18 -16.63 4.64
N ARG A 106 -13.73 -15.43 4.53
CA ARG A 106 -15.15 -15.16 4.35
C ARG A 106 -15.36 -14.03 3.35
N PHE A 107 -16.26 -14.21 2.40
CA PHE A 107 -16.57 -13.20 1.40
C PHE A 107 -18.07 -12.93 1.35
N TYR A 108 -18.42 -11.66 1.39
CA TYR A 108 -19.78 -11.19 1.21
C TYR A 108 -19.80 -10.26 -0.01
N THR A 109 -20.54 -10.61 -1.05
CA THR A 109 -20.68 -9.78 -2.25
C THR A 109 -22.03 -9.09 -2.23
N GLN A 110 -22.03 -7.75 -2.12
CA GLN A 110 -23.26 -6.95 -2.17
C GLN A 110 -23.81 -6.97 -3.60
N LYS A 111 -25.02 -7.44 -3.75
CA LYS A 111 -25.77 -7.32 -5.00
C LYS A 111 -26.37 -5.93 -5.11
N MET A 112 -26.35 -5.38 -6.31
CA MET A 112 -27.05 -4.14 -6.61
C MET A 112 -28.55 -4.38 -6.45
N LEU A 113 -29.18 -3.62 -5.54
CA LEU A 113 -30.62 -3.70 -5.35
C LEU A 113 -31.33 -2.69 -6.26
N PRO A 114 -32.48 -3.05 -6.83
CA PRO A 114 -33.26 -2.10 -7.61
C PRO A 114 -33.68 -0.91 -6.74
N GLU A 115 -33.70 0.28 -7.31
CA GLU A 115 -34.20 1.47 -6.65
C GLU A 115 -35.74 1.34 -6.45
N THR A 116 -36.14 1.06 -5.24
CA THR A 116 -37.54 1.07 -4.83
C THR A 116 -37.72 2.17 -3.78
N ASN A 117 -38.34 3.27 -4.16
CA ASN A 117 -38.92 4.38 -3.34
C ASN A 117 -38.48 4.44 -1.85
N GLY A 118 -37.16 4.37 -1.58
CA GLY A 118 -36.58 4.53 -0.25
C GLY A 118 -36.79 3.37 0.73
N VAL A 119 -37.48 2.30 0.34
CA VAL A 119 -37.61 1.08 1.17
C VAL A 119 -36.77 -0.02 0.55
N VAL A 120 -35.60 -0.23 1.12
CA VAL A 120 -34.75 -1.36 0.74
C VAL A 120 -35.40 -2.64 1.24
N ASN A 121 -35.83 -3.50 0.34
CA ASN A 121 -36.31 -4.81 0.69
C ASN A 121 -35.14 -5.70 1.09
N LYS A 122 -34.81 -5.73 2.38
CA LYS A 122 -33.70 -6.55 2.94
C LYS A 122 -33.95 -8.07 2.87
N GLY A 123 -35.01 -8.50 2.20
CA GLY A 123 -35.39 -9.92 2.10
C GLY A 123 -34.53 -10.76 1.17
N GLU A 124 -33.74 -10.14 0.30
CA GLU A 124 -32.76 -10.82 -0.56
C GLU A 124 -31.33 -10.63 -0.03
N CYS A 125 -31.11 -11.09 1.19
CA CYS A 125 -29.78 -10.98 1.80
C CYS A 125 -28.80 -11.88 1.08
N ASN A 126 -27.67 -11.31 0.65
CA ASN A 126 -26.48 -12.07 0.28
C ASN A 126 -26.02 -12.90 1.49
N VAL A 127 -25.41 -14.02 1.22
CA VAL A 127 -24.82 -14.87 2.23
C VAL A 127 -23.30 -14.80 2.15
N TRP A 128 -22.64 -15.03 3.27
CA TRP A 128 -21.21 -15.17 3.31
C TRP A 128 -20.79 -16.45 2.57
N THR A 129 -19.88 -16.32 1.61
CA THR A 129 -19.21 -17.46 0.99
C THR A 129 -18.14 -17.98 1.95
N VAL A 130 -18.17 -19.28 2.21
CA VAL A 130 -17.21 -20.02 3.03
C VAL A 130 -16.44 -20.97 2.12
N PRO A 131 -15.28 -20.57 1.60
CA PRO A 131 -14.55 -21.37 0.64
C PRO A 131 -13.81 -22.53 1.30
N ALA A 132 -13.76 -23.67 0.63
CA ALA A 132 -12.85 -24.77 0.94
C ALA A 132 -11.59 -24.71 0.06
N SER A 133 -11.70 -24.06 -1.09
CA SER A 133 -10.62 -23.90 -2.06
C SER A 133 -10.84 -22.68 -2.94
N VAL A 134 -9.87 -22.36 -3.80
CA VAL A 134 -10.00 -21.30 -4.82
C VAL A 134 -11.18 -21.53 -5.76
N ASN A 135 -11.54 -22.78 -6.04
CA ASN A 135 -12.63 -23.12 -6.96
C ASN A 135 -14.01 -22.63 -6.47
N ASP A 136 -14.19 -22.46 -5.16
CA ASP A 136 -15.43 -21.96 -4.58
C ASP A 136 -15.58 -20.43 -4.73
N LEU A 137 -14.52 -19.77 -5.20
CA LEU A 137 -14.43 -18.30 -5.29
C LEU A 137 -14.58 -17.76 -6.71
N LYS A 138 -15.01 -18.59 -7.65
CA LYS A 138 -15.14 -18.26 -9.08
C LYS A 138 -15.75 -16.88 -9.37
N TYR A 139 -16.80 -16.50 -8.66
CA TYR A 139 -17.53 -15.23 -8.83
C TYR A 139 -17.20 -14.19 -7.76
N THR A 140 -16.16 -14.44 -6.98
CA THR A 140 -15.69 -13.50 -5.95
C THR A 140 -14.62 -12.59 -6.53
N SER A 141 -14.59 -11.35 -6.08
CA SER A 141 -13.56 -10.36 -6.47
C SER A 141 -12.15 -10.90 -6.31
N LEU A 142 -11.37 -10.89 -7.39
CA LEU A 142 -9.95 -11.26 -7.40
C LEU A 142 -9.15 -10.40 -6.40
N THR A 143 -9.38 -9.09 -6.39
CA THR A 143 -8.74 -8.16 -5.45
C THR A 143 -9.07 -8.50 -3.99
N ALA A 144 -10.35 -8.82 -3.70
CA ALA A 144 -10.75 -9.20 -2.35
C ALA A 144 -10.11 -10.52 -1.89
N VAL A 145 -10.06 -11.52 -2.79
CA VAL A 145 -9.44 -12.83 -2.49
C VAL A 145 -7.94 -12.67 -2.26
N ALA A 146 -7.24 -11.94 -3.14
CA ALA A 146 -5.82 -11.69 -3.02
C ALA A 146 -5.49 -10.96 -1.70
N TYR A 147 -6.23 -9.88 -1.39
CA TYR A 147 -6.01 -9.14 -0.14
C TYR A 147 -6.28 -9.99 1.11
N ALA A 148 -7.35 -10.78 1.11
CA ALA A 148 -7.70 -11.63 2.25
C ALA A 148 -6.62 -12.69 2.53
N ILE A 149 -6.07 -13.31 1.47
CA ILE A 149 -4.97 -14.27 1.59
C ILE A 149 -3.73 -13.59 2.17
N GLN A 150 -3.28 -12.49 1.53
CA GLN A 150 -2.09 -11.76 1.92
C GLN A 150 -2.18 -11.25 3.36
N LEU A 151 -3.32 -10.67 3.74
CA LEU A 151 -3.51 -10.18 5.09
C LEU A 151 -3.55 -11.30 6.12
N SER A 152 -4.27 -12.41 5.84
CA SER A 152 -4.34 -13.55 6.75
C SER A 152 -2.95 -14.16 7.00
N GLN A 153 -2.13 -14.29 5.95
CA GLN A 153 -0.75 -14.79 6.07
C GLN A 153 0.12 -13.84 6.91
N LYS A 154 0.12 -12.53 6.60
CA LYS A 154 0.89 -11.53 7.34
C LYS A 154 0.43 -11.37 8.79
N LEU A 155 -0.80 -11.73 9.12
CA LEU A 155 -1.36 -11.77 10.49
C LEU A 155 -1.27 -13.18 11.13
N GLU A 156 -0.45 -14.09 10.61
CA GLU A 156 -0.23 -15.42 11.17
C GLU A 156 -1.52 -16.28 11.25
N ASN A 157 -2.25 -16.30 10.12
CA ASN A 157 -3.50 -17.06 9.96
C ASN A 157 -4.69 -16.55 10.79
N VAL A 158 -4.78 -15.24 11.02
CA VAL A 158 -6.01 -14.62 11.52
C VAL A 158 -7.10 -14.76 10.47
N PRO A 159 -8.36 -15.12 10.85
CA PRO A 159 -9.47 -15.12 9.91
C PRO A 159 -9.72 -13.73 9.30
N VAL A 160 -9.98 -13.70 7.98
CA VAL A 160 -10.25 -12.45 7.26
C VAL A 160 -11.54 -12.55 6.49
N GLY A 161 -12.41 -11.56 6.67
CA GLY A 161 -13.64 -11.37 5.91
C GLY A 161 -13.59 -10.14 5.04
N ILE A 162 -14.05 -10.23 3.78
CA ILE A 162 -14.17 -9.07 2.90
C ILE A 162 -15.63 -8.89 2.47
N ILE A 163 -16.13 -7.69 2.68
CA ILE A 163 -17.43 -7.23 2.16
C ILE A 163 -17.16 -6.50 0.85
N VAL A 164 -17.52 -7.08 -0.27
CA VAL A 164 -17.34 -6.47 -1.60
C VAL A 164 -18.61 -5.75 -2.03
N SER A 165 -18.49 -4.44 -2.23
CA SER A 165 -19.55 -3.57 -2.74
C SER A 165 -18.96 -2.68 -3.84
N ALA A 166 -18.92 -3.20 -5.07
CA ALA A 166 -18.27 -2.55 -6.20
C ALA A 166 -19.07 -2.75 -7.49
N VAL A 167 -19.01 -1.76 -8.40
CA VAL A 167 -19.76 -1.78 -9.68
C VAL A 167 -18.85 -1.33 -10.81
N GLY A 168 -18.68 -2.18 -11.82
CA GLY A 168 -17.88 -1.87 -13.01
C GLY A 168 -18.35 -0.59 -13.70
N GLY A 169 -17.41 0.26 -14.14
CA GLY A 169 -17.68 1.51 -14.84
C GLY A 169 -18.26 2.64 -13.99
N SER A 170 -18.49 2.44 -12.68
CA SER A 170 -19.06 3.49 -11.83
C SER A 170 -18.07 4.63 -11.58
N ARG A 171 -18.61 5.86 -11.57
CA ARG A 171 -17.88 7.06 -11.22
C ARG A 171 -18.04 7.39 -9.74
N ILE A 172 -17.12 8.15 -9.18
CA ILE A 172 -17.11 8.47 -7.75
C ILE A 172 -18.36 9.21 -7.28
N HIS A 173 -18.95 10.07 -8.10
CA HIS A 173 -20.17 10.82 -7.76
C HIS A 173 -21.40 9.92 -7.53
N GLU A 174 -21.36 8.68 -8.01
CA GLU A 174 -22.40 7.68 -7.75
C GLU A 174 -22.36 7.15 -6.31
N TRP A 175 -21.20 7.26 -5.64
CA TRP A 175 -20.93 6.69 -4.31
C TRP A 175 -21.07 7.68 -3.14
N ILE A 176 -21.28 8.98 -3.42
CA ILE A 176 -21.50 10.01 -2.39
C ILE A 176 -22.97 10.12 -1.99
N ASP A 177 -23.24 10.60 -0.79
CA ASP A 177 -24.62 10.82 -0.33
C ASP A 177 -25.32 11.97 -1.08
N GLU A 178 -26.65 12.05 -0.98
CA GLU A 178 -27.43 13.06 -1.69
C GLU A 178 -27.13 14.50 -1.25
N LYS A 179 -26.72 14.70 0.02
CA LYS A 179 -26.39 16.04 0.53
C LYS A 179 -25.07 16.51 -0.07
N ALA A 180 -24.09 15.64 -0.14
CA ALA A 180 -22.82 15.92 -0.80
C ALA A 180 -23.04 16.14 -2.31
N ALA A 181 -23.85 15.30 -2.97
CA ALA A 181 -24.18 15.45 -4.36
C ALA A 181 -24.84 16.80 -4.65
N ALA A 182 -25.82 17.23 -3.85
CA ALA A 182 -26.48 18.54 -4.00
C ALA A 182 -25.51 19.72 -3.80
N ARG A 183 -24.50 19.57 -2.94
CA ARG A 183 -23.48 20.59 -2.67
C ARG A 183 -22.44 20.68 -3.79
N ILE A 184 -21.98 19.55 -4.31
CA ILE A 184 -20.91 19.48 -5.31
C ILE A 184 -21.45 19.74 -6.73
N PHE A 185 -22.68 19.28 -6.99
CA PHE A 185 -23.34 19.36 -8.30
C PHE A 185 -24.70 20.12 -8.22
N PRO A 186 -24.73 21.38 -7.81
CA PRO A 186 -25.98 22.10 -7.60
C PRO A 186 -26.79 22.20 -8.91
N GLY A 187 -28.04 21.74 -8.87
CA GLY A 187 -28.94 21.76 -10.02
C GLY A 187 -28.64 20.76 -11.12
N ASN A 188 -27.67 19.85 -10.93
CA ASN A 188 -27.41 18.79 -11.89
C ASN A 188 -28.52 17.72 -11.82
N GLY A 189 -29.14 17.43 -12.97
CA GLY A 189 -30.19 16.42 -13.12
C GLY A 189 -29.67 15.01 -13.46
N ASP A 190 -28.39 14.72 -13.28
CA ASP A 190 -27.81 13.41 -13.57
C ASP A 190 -28.43 12.35 -12.63
N SER A 191 -29.14 11.38 -13.21
CA SER A 191 -29.83 10.32 -12.48
C SER A 191 -28.87 9.34 -11.80
N THR A 192 -27.57 9.34 -12.15
CA THR A 192 -26.56 8.48 -11.56
C THR A 192 -26.00 9.03 -10.23
N LEU A 193 -26.21 10.32 -9.94
CA LEU A 193 -25.79 10.92 -8.69
C LEU A 193 -26.32 10.12 -7.48
N SER A 194 -25.40 9.75 -6.58
CA SER A 194 -25.69 8.96 -5.36
C SER A 194 -26.30 7.57 -5.62
N GLN A 195 -26.30 7.09 -6.86
CA GLN A 195 -26.98 5.83 -7.19
C GLN A 195 -26.37 4.63 -6.45
N ARG A 196 -25.03 4.53 -6.42
CA ARG A 196 -24.32 3.42 -5.73
C ARG A 196 -24.38 3.58 -4.21
N TYR A 197 -24.41 4.81 -3.73
CA TYR A 197 -24.68 5.06 -2.32
C TYR A 197 -26.03 4.45 -1.91
N ARG A 198 -27.11 4.71 -2.67
CA ARG A 198 -28.46 4.22 -2.37
C ARG A 198 -28.62 2.71 -2.54
N ASN A 199 -28.06 2.11 -3.61
CA ASN A 199 -28.38 0.73 -3.96
C ASN A 199 -27.26 -0.28 -3.63
N MET A 200 -26.08 0.19 -3.19
CA MET A 200 -24.94 -0.66 -2.83
C MET A 200 -24.50 -0.47 -1.38
N LEU A 201 -24.35 0.78 -0.88
CA LEU A 201 -23.88 1.04 0.47
C LEU A 201 -25.02 0.94 1.51
N LEU A 202 -26.09 1.72 1.36
CA LEU A 202 -27.18 1.76 2.33
C LEU A 202 -27.84 0.39 2.62
N PRO A 203 -28.00 -0.51 1.64
CA PRO A 203 -28.62 -1.81 1.87
C PRO A 203 -27.80 -2.77 2.72
N MET A 204 -26.49 -2.60 2.83
CA MET A 204 -25.62 -3.57 3.54
C MET A 204 -25.98 -3.72 5.03
N GLY A 205 -26.52 -2.69 5.64
CA GLY A 205 -26.80 -2.71 7.07
C GLY A 205 -25.53 -2.42 7.88
N SER A 206 -25.56 -2.80 9.15
CA SER A 206 -24.48 -2.47 10.08
C SER A 206 -23.49 -3.63 10.17
N PHE A 207 -22.27 -3.39 9.71
CA PHE A 207 -21.11 -4.24 9.95
C PHE A 207 -20.08 -3.45 10.73
N THR A 208 -19.26 -4.14 11.52
CA THR A 208 -18.01 -3.59 12.03
C THR A 208 -16.91 -4.00 11.08
N VAL A 209 -16.15 -3.03 10.59
CA VAL A 209 -15.03 -3.27 9.69
C VAL A 209 -13.74 -2.69 10.28
N ARG A 210 -12.62 -3.30 9.99
CA ARG A 210 -11.28 -2.87 10.42
C ARG A 210 -10.72 -1.76 9.54
N GLY A 211 -11.13 -1.72 8.28
CA GLY A 211 -10.70 -0.75 7.30
C GLY A 211 -11.46 -0.89 6.00
N ALA A 212 -11.22 0.02 5.08
CA ALA A 212 -11.79 -0.01 3.74
C ALA A 212 -10.70 -0.09 2.67
N LEU A 213 -11.01 -0.75 1.57
CA LEU A 213 -10.24 -0.82 0.33
C LEU A 213 -11.00 -0.05 -0.74
N TRP A 214 -10.34 0.90 -1.40
CA TRP A 214 -10.94 1.69 -2.47
C TRP A 214 -10.14 1.53 -3.76
N TYR A 215 -10.72 0.84 -4.75
CA TYR A 215 -10.10 0.68 -6.06
C TYR A 215 -11.02 1.27 -7.12
N GLN A 216 -10.75 2.53 -7.47
CA GLN A 216 -11.58 3.31 -8.37
C GLN A 216 -10.75 4.50 -8.93
N GLY A 217 -11.13 5.00 -10.08
CA GLY A 217 -10.54 6.18 -10.70
C GLY A 217 -10.58 6.12 -12.21
N GLU A 218 -10.56 4.93 -12.80
CA GLU A 218 -10.45 4.69 -14.23
C GLU A 218 -11.57 5.40 -15.02
N SER A 219 -12.79 5.40 -14.48
CA SER A 219 -13.94 6.09 -15.08
C SER A 219 -13.93 7.61 -14.87
N ASP A 220 -13.11 8.12 -13.95
CA ASP A 220 -13.05 9.53 -13.59
C ASP A 220 -11.83 10.26 -14.14
N VAL A 221 -10.88 9.55 -14.75
CA VAL A 221 -9.67 10.14 -15.37
C VAL A 221 -9.99 11.26 -16.36
N TYR A 222 -11.11 11.12 -17.09
CA TYR A 222 -11.58 12.11 -18.07
C TYR A 222 -12.31 13.31 -17.47
N GLY A 223 -12.53 13.28 -16.14
CA GLY A 223 -13.28 14.31 -15.42
C GLY A 223 -12.39 15.43 -14.88
N ASP A 224 -13.03 16.35 -14.17
CA ASP A 224 -12.33 17.40 -13.44
C ASP A 224 -11.72 16.84 -12.14
N LEU A 225 -10.41 16.98 -11.97
CA LEU A 225 -9.66 16.45 -10.84
C LEU A 225 -10.10 17.05 -9.50
N GLU A 226 -10.49 18.33 -9.47
CA GLU A 226 -10.97 18.97 -8.26
C GLU A 226 -12.36 18.45 -7.86
N THR A 227 -13.21 18.20 -8.83
CA THR A 227 -14.51 17.54 -8.60
C THR A 227 -14.32 16.15 -8.03
N TYR A 228 -13.40 15.35 -8.57
CA TYR A 228 -13.06 14.05 -8.01
C TYR A 228 -12.57 14.18 -6.56
N ARG A 229 -11.69 15.14 -6.28
CA ARG A 229 -11.16 15.40 -4.93
C ARG A 229 -12.27 15.71 -3.93
N LEU A 230 -13.24 16.54 -4.31
CA LEU A 230 -14.39 16.86 -3.46
C LEU A 230 -15.29 15.64 -3.22
N CYS A 231 -15.54 14.85 -4.26
CA CYS A 231 -16.33 13.61 -4.16
C CYS A 231 -15.63 12.56 -3.29
N PHE A 232 -14.30 12.39 -3.42
CA PHE A 232 -13.54 11.46 -2.60
C PHE A 232 -13.64 11.80 -1.10
N LYS A 233 -13.50 13.08 -0.76
CA LYS A 233 -13.63 13.52 0.64
C LYS A 233 -15.05 13.30 1.18
N ALA A 234 -16.07 13.54 0.36
CA ALA A 234 -17.45 13.27 0.72
C ALA A 234 -17.73 11.77 0.89
N TRP A 235 -17.22 10.93 -0.02
CA TRP A 235 -17.29 9.48 0.08
C TRP A 235 -16.60 8.95 1.33
N LEU A 236 -15.43 9.47 1.66
CA LEU A 236 -14.65 9.10 2.84
C LEU A 236 -15.40 9.42 4.13
N GLU A 237 -15.92 10.66 4.24
CA GLU A 237 -16.71 11.12 5.38
C GLU A 237 -17.96 10.23 5.57
N GLU A 238 -18.70 9.98 4.49
CA GLU A 238 -19.89 9.14 4.53
C GLU A 238 -19.60 7.69 4.88
N THR A 239 -18.55 7.11 4.31
CA THR A 239 -18.11 5.73 4.60
C THR A 239 -17.76 5.58 6.08
N ARG A 240 -17.03 6.52 6.65
CA ARG A 240 -16.70 6.57 8.08
C ARG A 240 -17.95 6.70 8.95
N ARG A 241 -18.85 7.58 8.58
CA ARG A 241 -20.14 7.75 9.27
C ARG A 241 -21.00 6.48 9.21
N PHE A 242 -21.06 5.84 8.04
CA PHE A 242 -21.83 4.60 7.84
C PHE A 242 -21.33 3.47 8.75
N PHE A 243 -20.03 3.27 8.84
CA PHE A 243 -19.41 2.26 9.70
C PHE A 243 -19.21 2.71 11.15
N LYS A 244 -19.62 3.94 11.50
CA LYS A 244 -19.52 4.52 12.84
C LYS A 244 -18.09 4.57 13.39
N ASP A 245 -17.13 4.80 12.52
CA ASP A 245 -15.71 4.96 12.86
C ASP A 245 -15.13 6.14 12.07
N GLU A 246 -15.02 7.31 12.71
CA GLU A 246 -14.49 8.53 12.10
C GLU A 246 -13.01 8.40 11.73
N SER A 247 -12.30 7.46 12.35
CA SER A 247 -10.88 7.19 12.11
C SER A 247 -10.65 5.99 11.17
N LEU A 248 -11.71 5.40 10.62
CA LEU A 248 -11.62 4.21 9.77
C LEU A 248 -10.51 4.36 8.73
N PRO A 249 -9.48 3.49 8.76
CA PRO A 249 -8.41 3.55 7.78
C PRO A 249 -8.89 3.09 6.41
N VAL A 250 -8.42 3.80 5.38
CA VAL A 250 -8.73 3.49 3.98
C VAL A 250 -7.44 3.27 3.21
N ILE A 251 -7.35 2.17 2.48
CA ILE A 251 -6.28 1.88 1.55
C ILE A 251 -6.81 2.07 0.14
N THR A 252 -6.22 3.00 -0.61
CA THR A 252 -6.54 3.24 -2.02
C THR A 252 -5.51 2.58 -2.93
N PHE A 253 -5.97 2.04 -4.05
CA PHE A 253 -5.11 1.50 -5.09
C PHE A 253 -4.86 2.58 -6.15
N GLN A 254 -3.60 2.99 -6.32
CA GLN A 254 -3.22 3.92 -7.36
C GLN A 254 -3.39 3.26 -8.72
N LEU A 255 -3.86 4.02 -9.73
CA LEU A 255 -4.03 3.48 -11.08
C LEU A 255 -2.68 2.97 -11.63
N PRO A 256 -2.60 1.69 -12.03
CA PRO A 256 -1.39 1.09 -12.59
C PRO A 256 -1.14 1.57 -14.02
N GLN A 257 -0.21 0.98 -14.75
CA GLN A 257 0.02 1.28 -16.15
C GLN A 257 -1.19 0.91 -17.01
N TYR A 258 -1.53 1.78 -17.95
CA TYR A 258 -2.56 1.54 -18.95
C TYR A 258 -2.43 2.54 -20.10
N GLU A 259 -2.49 2.06 -21.35
CA GLU A 259 -2.40 2.87 -22.55
C GLU A 259 -3.76 3.00 -23.24
N ASP A 260 -4.26 4.22 -23.31
CA ASP A 260 -5.42 4.59 -24.11
C ASP A 260 -5.16 6.01 -24.65
N GLU A 261 -5.23 6.18 -25.96
CA GLU A 261 -5.03 7.48 -26.61
C GLU A 261 -5.98 8.56 -26.08
N SER A 262 -7.19 8.18 -25.66
CA SER A 262 -8.18 9.11 -25.10
C SER A 262 -7.81 9.67 -23.73
N CYS A 263 -6.95 8.96 -22.96
CA CYS A 263 -6.52 9.39 -21.62
C CYS A 263 -5.04 9.83 -21.56
N LYS A 264 -4.41 10.07 -22.70
CA LYS A 264 -3.01 10.46 -22.77
C LYS A 264 -2.71 11.70 -21.92
N GLY A 265 -1.76 11.55 -20.98
CA GLY A 265 -1.38 12.61 -20.03
C GLY A 265 -2.36 12.83 -18.87
N LEU A 266 -3.57 12.28 -18.92
CA LEU A 266 -4.55 12.39 -17.82
C LEU A 266 -4.27 11.34 -16.73
N TRP A 267 -3.84 10.17 -17.12
CA TRP A 267 -3.56 9.06 -16.21
C TRP A 267 -2.50 9.38 -15.14
N PRO A 268 -1.33 9.94 -15.49
CA PRO A 268 -0.36 10.41 -14.51
C PRO A 268 -0.88 11.50 -13.59
N ALA A 269 -1.66 12.45 -14.10
CA ALA A 269 -2.26 13.50 -13.28
C ALA A 269 -3.24 12.93 -12.24
N PHE A 270 -3.99 11.90 -12.63
CA PHE A 270 -4.89 11.21 -11.71
C PHE A 270 -4.13 10.43 -10.63
N ARG A 271 -3.04 9.74 -10.98
CA ARG A 271 -2.15 9.08 -9.99
C ARG A 271 -1.64 10.06 -8.93
N GLN A 272 -1.25 11.27 -9.34
CA GLN A 272 -0.82 12.31 -8.41
C GLN A 272 -1.95 12.80 -7.51
N LEU A 273 -3.17 12.89 -8.05
CA LEU A 273 -4.34 13.21 -7.23
C LEU A 273 -4.59 12.14 -6.16
N GLN A 274 -4.46 10.86 -6.50
CA GLN A 274 -4.61 9.76 -5.54
C GLN A 274 -3.57 9.84 -4.42
N GLU A 275 -2.30 10.09 -4.76
CA GLU A 275 -1.23 10.33 -3.77
C GLU A 275 -1.54 11.55 -2.89
N LYS A 276 -1.96 12.66 -3.50
CA LYS A 276 -2.31 13.90 -2.79
C LYS A 276 -3.46 13.68 -1.82
N LEU A 277 -4.49 12.94 -2.20
CA LEU A 277 -5.63 12.61 -1.34
C LEU A 277 -5.21 11.78 -0.12
N ALA A 278 -4.30 10.82 -0.31
CA ALA A 278 -3.76 10.05 0.81
C ALA A 278 -2.94 10.92 1.80
N LYS A 279 -2.33 12.02 1.32
CA LYS A 279 -1.62 12.98 2.18
C LYS A 279 -2.53 14.00 2.84
N GLU A 280 -3.63 14.39 2.19
CA GLU A 280 -4.58 15.39 2.71
C GLU A 280 -5.59 14.80 3.70
N CYS A 281 -5.84 13.50 3.65
CA CYS A 281 -6.86 12.84 4.45
C CYS A 281 -6.20 11.94 5.52
N GLU A 282 -6.56 12.16 6.76
CA GLU A 282 -6.04 11.35 7.88
C GLU A 282 -6.45 9.89 7.74
N ASN A 283 -5.57 8.95 8.06
CA ASN A 283 -5.76 7.50 7.95
C ASN A 283 -6.15 7.03 6.53
N VAL A 284 -5.79 7.77 5.51
CA VAL A 284 -5.87 7.33 4.11
C VAL A 284 -4.47 7.01 3.62
N TYR A 285 -4.33 5.84 3.03
CA TYR A 285 -3.06 5.32 2.51
C TYR A 285 -3.26 4.95 1.06
N TYR A 286 -2.21 5.05 0.25
CA TYR A 286 -2.25 4.54 -1.12
C TYR A 286 -1.18 3.49 -1.35
N VAL A 287 -1.46 2.58 -2.24
CA VAL A 287 -0.51 1.58 -2.73
C VAL A 287 -0.13 1.95 -4.15
N CYS A 288 1.15 2.17 -4.39
CA CYS A 288 1.66 2.45 -5.71
C CYS A 288 1.80 1.16 -6.53
N GLY A 289 1.25 1.16 -7.72
CA GLY A 289 1.34 0.06 -8.69
C GLY A 289 1.94 0.54 -10.02
N ILE A 290 2.88 1.48 -9.99
CA ILE A 290 3.45 2.07 -11.21
C ILE A 290 4.23 1.07 -12.07
N ASP A 291 4.78 0.04 -11.46
CA ASP A 291 5.49 -1.09 -12.07
C ASP A 291 4.56 -2.28 -12.40
N LEU A 292 3.30 -2.19 -11.98
CA LEU A 292 2.24 -3.15 -12.26
C LEU A 292 1.34 -2.63 -13.37
N GLY A 293 0.44 -3.47 -13.83
CA GLY A 293 -0.52 -3.12 -14.86
C GLY A 293 -0.14 -3.65 -16.22
N ASP A 294 -1.00 -3.39 -17.17
CA ASP A 294 -0.90 -3.88 -18.53
C ASP A 294 -1.20 -2.72 -19.48
N HIS A 295 -0.36 -2.57 -20.52
CA HIS A 295 -0.52 -1.50 -21.48
C HIS A 295 -1.88 -1.52 -22.17
N ARG A 296 -2.44 -2.71 -22.42
CA ARG A 296 -3.65 -2.90 -23.21
C ARG A 296 -4.87 -3.33 -22.41
N ASN A 297 -4.67 -3.76 -21.15
CA ASN A 297 -5.77 -4.25 -20.32
C ASN A 297 -5.96 -3.35 -19.10
N ILE A 298 -7.07 -2.63 -19.06
CA ILE A 298 -7.46 -1.79 -17.91
C ILE A 298 -7.73 -2.61 -16.63
N HIS A 299 -7.88 -3.94 -16.77
CA HIS A 299 -8.04 -4.90 -15.67
C HIS A 299 -6.81 -5.79 -15.55
N PRO A 300 -5.67 -5.26 -15.05
CA PRO A 300 -4.45 -6.04 -14.97
C PRO A 300 -4.59 -7.24 -14.03
N VAL A 301 -3.83 -8.30 -14.33
CA VAL A 301 -3.91 -9.59 -13.62
C VAL A 301 -3.11 -9.62 -12.32
N ASP A 302 -2.17 -8.71 -12.13
CA ASP A 302 -1.22 -8.64 -11.02
C ASP A 302 -1.82 -8.11 -9.69
N LYS A 303 -3.11 -8.41 -9.47
CA LYS A 303 -3.83 -8.08 -8.23
C LYS A 303 -3.22 -8.74 -7.00
N TYR A 304 -2.57 -9.90 -7.16
CA TYR A 304 -1.96 -10.62 -6.05
C TYR A 304 -0.81 -9.81 -5.43
N GLU A 305 0.10 -9.30 -6.26
CA GLU A 305 1.21 -8.47 -5.84
C GLU A 305 0.73 -7.10 -5.31
N PHE A 306 -0.24 -6.50 -6.00
CA PHE A 306 -0.82 -5.23 -5.55
C PHE A 306 -1.44 -5.37 -4.15
N CYS A 307 -2.13 -6.48 -3.88
CA CYS A 307 -2.72 -6.77 -2.58
C CYS A 307 -1.68 -7.16 -1.52
N GLU A 308 -0.55 -7.74 -1.91
CA GLU A 308 0.57 -7.97 -1.00
C GLU A 308 1.09 -6.65 -0.43
N ARG A 309 1.29 -5.64 -1.30
CA ARG A 309 1.68 -4.28 -0.89
C ARG A 309 0.64 -3.66 0.05
N ALA A 310 -0.65 -3.80 -0.27
CA ALA A 310 -1.74 -3.31 0.57
C ALA A 310 -1.76 -3.98 1.95
N ALA A 311 -1.55 -5.29 2.03
CA ALA A 311 -1.48 -6.03 3.27
C ALA A 311 -0.23 -5.67 4.10
N GLY A 312 0.93 -5.46 3.45
CA GLY A 312 2.15 -4.99 4.09
C GLY A 312 2.02 -3.59 4.68
N LEU A 313 1.31 -2.70 3.97
CA LEU A 313 0.96 -1.38 4.47
C LEU A 313 0.02 -1.48 5.69
N ALA A 314 -1.03 -2.30 5.60
CA ALA A 314 -1.95 -2.52 6.72
C ALA A 314 -1.23 -3.06 7.95
N LEU A 315 -0.32 -4.01 7.79
CA LEU A 315 0.45 -4.61 8.88
C LEU A 315 1.15 -3.53 9.72
N LYS A 316 1.81 -2.59 9.06
CA LYS A 316 2.55 -1.51 9.71
C LYS A 316 1.64 -0.44 10.31
N TYR A 317 0.73 0.12 9.52
CA TYR A 317 0.00 1.34 9.87
C TYR A 317 -1.37 1.11 10.51
N ILE A 318 -2.01 -0.04 10.25
CA ILE A 318 -3.31 -0.39 10.85
C ILE A 318 -3.13 -1.30 12.06
N TYR A 319 -2.17 -2.22 11.99
CA TYR A 319 -1.93 -3.19 13.07
C TYR A 319 -0.75 -2.83 13.97
N GLY A 320 0.12 -1.89 13.56
CA GLY A 320 1.30 -1.49 14.33
C GLY A 320 2.27 -2.64 14.58
N LYS A 321 2.35 -3.61 13.68
CA LYS A 321 3.20 -4.78 13.81
C LYS A 321 4.48 -4.60 13.04
N GLU A 322 5.60 -4.99 13.65
CA GLU A 322 6.86 -5.18 12.95
C GLU A 322 6.79 -6.43 12.06
N TYR A 323 7.54 -6.41 10.99
CA TYR A 323 7.60 -7.50 10.02
C TYR A 323 9.04 -7.88 9.73
N SER A 324 9.39 -9.14 9.99
CA SER A 324 10.72 -9.70 9.75
C SER A 324 10.75 -10.70 8.59
N GLY A 325 9.63 -10.87 7.88
CA GLY A 325 9.50 -11.79 6.75
C GLY A 325 9.95 -11.16 5.43
N GLU A 326 9.83 -11.93 4.35
CA GLU A 326 10.05 -11.46 2.99
C GLU A 326 8.80 -10.75 2.43
N GLY A 327 9.00 -9.87 1.44
CA GLY A 327 7.95 -9.18 0.72
C GLY A 327 7.60 -7.78 1.25
N SER A 328 6.54 -7.23 0.71
CA SER A 328 6.18 -5.81 0.86
C SER A 328 5.76 -5.44 2.28
N TYR A 329 6.29 -4.31 2.78
CA TYR A 329 6.00 -3.78 4.10
C TYR A 329 6.09 -2.25 4.14
N GLY A 330 5.07 -1.60 4.65
CA GLY A 330 5.02 -0.15 4.82
C GLY A 330 4.54 0.62 3.60
N LYS A 331 4.94 1.88 3.50
CA LYS A 331 4.61 2.79 2.39
C LYS A 331 5.64 2.74 1.28
N ASN A 332 5.21 3.10 0.08
CA ASN A 332 6.10 3.35 -1.04
C ASN A 332 7.06 4.50 -0.74
N PRO A 333 8.34 4.40 -1.13
CA PRO A 333 9.27 5.53 -1.00
C PRO A 333 8.83 6.69 -1.89
N GLU A 334 8.97 7.90 -1.34
CA GLU A 334 8.63 9.14 -2.02
C GLU A 334 9.84 10.06 -2.09
N VAL A 335 9.91 10.89 -3.12
CA VAL A 335 10.94 11.92 -3.19
C VAL A 335 10.69 12.96 -2.11
N CYS A 336 11.61 13.09 -1.17
CA CYS A 336 11.55 14.11 -0.11
C CYS A 336 12.33 15.38 -0.46
N GLY A 337 13.23 15.34 -1.45
CA GLY A 337 13.92 16.53 -1.92
C GLY A 337 14.80 16.31 -3.14
N LEU A 338 15.07 17.40 -3.83
CA LEU A 338 15.92 17.52 -5.00
C LEU A 338 16.85 18.70 -4.79
N TRP A 339 18.16 18.48 -4.82
CA TRP A 339 19.15 19.52 -4.53
C TRP A 339 20.27 19.56 -5.57
N ARG A 340 20.71 20.75 -5.91
CA ARG A 340 21.84 21.01 -6.80
C ARG A 340 22.72 22.11 -6.24
N LYS A 341 24.04 21.90 -6.22
CA LYS A 341 24.98 22.93 -5.78
C LYS A 341 24.90 24.15 -6.69
N LYS A 342 24.94 25.33 -6.15
CA LYS A 342 24.95 26.60 -6.93
C LYS A 342 26.04 26.55 -8.00
N GLY A 343 25.66 26.80 -9.26
CA GLY A 343 26.56 26.73 -10.42
C GLY A 343 26.88 25.32 -10.94
N GLY A 344 26.47 24.28 -10.25
CA GLY A 344 26.68 22.88 -10.66
C GLY A 344 25.59 22.36 -11.61
N ASP A 345 25.76 21.12 -12.05
CA ASP A 345 24.81 20.38 -12.90
C ASP A 345 24.33 19.06 -12.29
N THR A 346 24.95 18.61 -11.19
CA THR A 346 24.59 17.37 -10.51
C THR A 346 23.45 17.63 -9.52
N VAL A 347 22.33 16.92 -9.72
CA VAL A 347 21.17 16.90 -8.83
C VAL A 347 21.23 15.65 -7.97
N TYR A 348 20.97 15.82 -6.70
CA TYR A 348 20.76 14.76 -5.72
C TYR A 348 19.28 14.64 -5.42
N MET A 349 18.74 13.43 -5.55
CA MET A 349 17.35 13.10 -5.29
C MET A 349 17.28 12.11 -4.13
N ARG A 350 16.62 12.49 -3.03
CA ARG A 350 16.50 11.69 -1.81
C ARG A 350 15.08 11.22 -1.62
N PHE A 351 14.96 10.06 -0.99
CA PHE A 351 13.68 9.39 -0.75
C PHE A 351 13.39 9.27 0.76
N SER A 352 12.09 9.39 1.11
CA SER A 352 11.53 8.98 2.41
C SER A 352 11.09 7.50 2.36
N ASP A 353 10.64 6.99 3.50
CA ASP A 353 10.03 5.66 3.64
C ASP A 353 10.88 4.50 3.06
N ALA A 354 12.19 4.65 3.19
CA ALA A 354 13.17 3.66 2.78
C ALA A 354 14.42 3.75 3.67
N GLU A 355 15.06 2.63 3.95
CA GLU A 355 16.44 2.59 4.46
C GLU A 355 17.43 2.60 3.29
N LYS A 356 17.07 1.95 2.19
CA LYS A 356 17.87 1.87 0.97
C LYS A 356 16.95 1.97 -0.25
N VAL A 357 17.44 2.66 -1.29
CA VAL A 357 16.83 2.67 -2.63
C VAL A 357 17.83 2.13 -3.65
N PHE A 358 17.37 1.22 -4.48
CA PHE A 358 18.17 0.61 -5.53
C PHE A 358 17.41 0.58 -6.86
N LEU A 359 18.16 0.50 -7.95
CA LEU A 359 17.63 0.33 -9.29
C LEU A 359 17.44 -1.18 -9.55
N SER A 360 16.28 -1.57 -10.08
CA SER A 360 16.09 -2.93 -10.58
C SER A 360 16.97 -3.22 -11.80
N GLU A 361 17.03 -4.45 -12.23
CA GLU A 361 17.66 -4.81 -13.49
C GLU A 361 16.91 -4.17 -14.67
N GLY A 362 17.65 -3.71 -15.68
CA GLY A 362 17.10 -3.07 -16.86
C GLY A 362 17.71 -1.71 -17.18
N THR A 363 17.11 -1.00 -18.12
CA THR A 363 17.55 0.35 -18.50
C THR A 363 16.93 1.38 -17.56
N ALA A 364 17.77 2.21 -16.92
CA ALA A 364 17.31 3.32 -16.11
C ALA A 364 16.43 4.27 -16.93
N TYR A 365 15.20 4.47 -16.51
CA TYR A 365 14.19 5.22 -17.24
C TYR A 365 13.35 6.12 -16.32
N GLY A 366 12.52 6.96 -16.93
CA GLY A 366 11.45 7.68 -16.26
C GLY A 366 11.84 9.01 -15.65
N LEU A 367 13.13 9.40 -15.64
CA LEU A 367 13.51 10.74 -15.24
C LEU A 367 13.51 11.70 -16.43
N SER A 368 12.83 12.84 -16.25
CA SER A 368 12.84 13.96 -17.20
C SER A 368 12.97 15.29 -16.48
N ALA A 369 13.43 16.32 -17.18
CA ALA A 369 13.57 17.64 -16.61
C ALA A 369 13.09 18.73 -17.56
N THR A 370 12.64 19.86 -16.99
CA THR A 370 12.16 21.03 -17.73
C THR A 370 12.48 22.33 -17.02
N SER A 371 12.59 23.43 -17.75
CA SER A 371 12.70 24.77 -17.16
C SER A 371 11.38 25.52 -17.15
N ASN A 372 10.47 25.20 -18.07
CA ASN A 372 9.24 25.97 -18.35
C ASN A 372 7.95 25.14 -18.27
N LYS A 373 8.05 23.87 -17.88
CA LYS A 373 6.92 22.92 -17.76
C LYS A 373 6.17 22.67 -19.10
N GLN A 374 6.84 22.88 -20.21
CA GLN A 374 6.30 22.67 -21.56
C GLN A 374 7.13 21.70 -22.40
N ALA A 375 8.45 21.84 -22.35
CA ALA A 375 9.37 20.96 -23.04
C ALA A 375 10.21 20.18 -22.04
N TYR A 376 10.18 18.86 -22.13
CA TYR A 376 10.87 17.95 -21.23
C TYR A 376 12.05 17.30 -21.95
N VAL A 377 13.15 17.15 -21.23
CA VAL A 377 14.38 16.48 -21.67
C VAL A 377 14.56 15.24 -20.82
N ALA A 378 14.63 14.08 -21.46
CA ALA A 378 14.92 12.83 -20.76
C ALA A 378 16.30 12.87 -20.10
N ILE A 379 16.39 12.33 -18.90
CA ILE A 379 17.64 12.13 -18.18
C ILE A 379 18.07 10.67 -18.40
N PRO A 380 19.15 10.44 -19.14
CA PRO A 380 19.47 9.11 -19.68
C PRO A 380 20.00 8.14 -18.62
N SER A 381 20.47 8.66 -17.49
CA SER A 381 21.03 7.81 -16.43
C SER A 381 21.04 8.50 -15.08
N TYR A 382 20.97 7.70 -14.03
CA TYR A 382 21.19 8.10 -12.66
C TYR A 382 21.93 7.00 -11.91
N ARG A 383 22.54 7.34 -10.79
CA ARG A 383 23.34 6.40 -9.98
C ARG A 383 23.04 6.56 -8.50
N SER A 384 23.12 5.47 -7.77
CA SER A 384 23.09 5.49 -6.30
C SER A 384 24.33 6.20 -5.74
N VAL A 385 24.15 7.08 -4.77
CA VAL A 385 25.23 7.85 -4.12
C VAL A 385 25.08 7.89 -2.59
N GLY A 386 24.33 6.96 -2.05
CA GLY A 386 24.04 6.80 -0.63
C GLY A 386 22.92 5.78 -0.46
N LYS A 387 22.53 5.50 0.77
CA LYS A 387 21.49 4.50 1.03
C LYS A 387 20.17 4.83 0.32
N ARG A 388 19.70 6.07 0.45
CA ARG A 388 18.43 6.53 -0.11
C ARG A 388 18.55 7.79 -0.95
N THR A 389 19.66 7.91 -1.68
CA THR A 389 19.91 9.06 -2.56
C THR A 389 20.46 8.58 -3.89
N VAL A 390 19.90 9.08 -4.97
CA VAL A 390 20.46 8.92 -6.32
C VAL A 390 20.92 10.26 -6.85
N SER A 391 21.83 10.26 -7.80
CA SER A 391 22.29 11.47 -8.48
C SER A 391 22.23 11.34 -9.99
N PHE A 392 21.98 12.45 -10.66
CA PHE A 392 21.93 12.59 -12.12
C PHE A 392 22.35 14.01 -12.52
N LYS A 393 22.48 14.25 -13.83
CA LYS A 393 22.93 15.55 -14.32
C LYS A 393 21.82 16.30 -15.04
N THR A 394 21.52 17.51 -14.57
CA THR A 394 20.69 18.49 -15.28
C THR A 394 20.90 19.90 -14.72
N LYS A 395 20.77 20.92 -15.59
CA LYS A 395 20.71 22.34 -15.20
C LYS A 395 19.28 22.86 -15.19
N LEU A 396 18.30 22.05 -15.59
CA LEU A 396 16.90 22.42 -15.67
C LEU A 396 16.28 22.57 -14.27
N LYS A 397 15.19 23.33 -14.18
CA LYS A 397 14.62 23.77 -12.89
C LYS A 397 13.74 22.74 -12.23
N TYR A 398 12.97 21.98 -13.03
CA TYR A 398 12.01 21.02 -12.56
C TYR A 398 12.38 19.62 -13.05
N VAL A 399 12.11 18.63 -12.20
CA VAL A 399 12.33 17.22 -12.50
C VAL A 399 11.04 16.46 -12.29
N SER A 400 10.79 15.46 -13.14
CA SER A 400 9.69 14.52 -13.03
C SER A 400 10.24 13.08 -13.09
N TYR A 401 9.49 12.15 -12.48
CA TYR A 401 9.78 10.73 -12.49
C TYR A 401 8.52 9.97 -12.81
N LEU A 402 8.57 9.08 -13.83
CA LEU A 402 7.49 8.21 -14.26
C LEU A 402 6.16 8.96 -14.52
N GLN A 403 6.23 10.04 -15.33
CA GLN A 403 5.07 10.89 -15.65
C GLN A 403 4.24 10.42 -16.85
N GLU A 404 4.51 9.25 -17.41
CA GLU A 404 3.83 8.71 -18.58
C GLU A 404 2.72 7.73 -18.19
N ASN A 405 1.84 7.41 -19.12
CA ASN A 405 0.77 6.45 -18.90
C ASN A 405 1.34 5.03 -18.71
N VAL A 406 2.29 4.69 -19.57
CA VAL A 406 2.97 3.39 -19.65
C VAL A 406 4.46 3.59 -19.88
N PHE A 407 5.24 2.56 -19.63
CA PHE A 407 6.70 2.53 -19.78
C PHE A 407 7.10 1.32 -20.61
N ASP A 408 8.18 1.45 -21.38
CA ASP A 408 8.71 0.36 -22.18
C ASP A 408 9.00 -0.89 -21.35
N TYR A 409 8.80 -2.06 -21.92
CA TYR A 409 9.20 -3.32 -21.30
C TYR A 409 10.71 -3.32 -21.02
N GLY A 410 11.11 -3.86 -19.87
CA GLY A 410 12.49 -3.81 -19.42
C GLY A 410 12.90 -2.47 -18.79
N THR A 411 11.95 -1.56 -18.56
CA THR A 411 12.20 -0.36 -17.76
C THR A 411 12.62 -0.76 -16.34
N ALA A 412 13.76 -0.22 -15.90
CA ALA A 412 14.20 -0.37 -14.53
C ALA A 412 13.57 0.69 -13.65
N PHE A 413 12.95 0.27 -12.56
CA PHE A 413 12.36 1.13 -11.53
C PHE A 413 13.25 1.21 -10.30
N LEU A 414 13.08 2.28 -9.54
CA LEU A 414 13.69 2.42 -8.22
C LEU A 414 12.79 1.75 -7.17
N TYR A 415 13.38 0.90 -6.34
CA TYR A 415 12.70 0.18 -5.25
C TYR A 415 13.38 0.43 -3.91
N ASN A 416 12.61 0.29 -2.84
CA ASN A 416 13.19 0.18 -1.49
C ASN A 416 13.51 -1.29 -1.15
N GLU A 417 14.04 -1.50 0.06
CA GLU A 417 14.41 -2.81 0.61
C GLU A 417 13.26 -3.82 0.70
N PHE A 418 12.01 -3.36 0.65
CA PHE A 418 10.81 -4.19 0.71
C PHE A 418 10.16 -4.43 -0.67
N GLY A 419 10.87 -4.14 -1.77
CA GLY A 419 10.34 -4.30 -3.12
C GLY A 419 9.22 -3.32 -3.48
N LEU A 420 9.08 -2.22 -2.74
CA LEU A 420 8.10 -1.19 -3.06
C LEU A 420 8.70 -0.16 -4.02
N PRO A 421 8.05 0.13 -5.17
CA PRO A 421 8.55 1.10 -6.13
C PRO A 421 8.49 2.53 -5.57
N VAL A 422 9.45 3.34 -5.99
CA VAL A 422 9.38 4.79 -5.74
C VAL A 422 8.16 5.38 -6.44
N ALA A 423 7.37 6.13 -5.69
CA ALA A 423 6.18 6.79 -6.23
C ALA A 423 6.52 7.80 -7.34
N PRO A 424 5.73 7.83 -8.43
CA PRO A 424 5.91 8.80 -9.51
C PRO A 424 5.65 10.23 -9.02
N PHE A 425 6.34 11.19 -9.61
CA PHE A 425 6.10 12.61 -9.33
C PHE A 425 6.30 13.48 -10.56
N VAL A 426 5.66 14.64 -10.58
CA VAL A 426 5.74 15.60 -11.69
C VAL A 426 6.22 16.95 -11.21
N GLU A 427 7.14 17.54 -11.98
CA GLU A 427 7.56 18.95 -11.89
C GLU A 427 8.00 19.42 -10.51
N ARG A 428 8.71 18.56 -9.77
CA ARG A 428 9.33 19.01 -8.52
C ARG A 428 10.50 19.92 -8.77
N GLU A 429 10.52 21.06 -8.08
CA GLU A 429 11.57 22.07 -8.21
C GLU A 429 12.88 21.59 -7.57
N VAL A 430 13.98 21.76 -8.32
CA VAL A 430 15.33 21.50 -7.82
C VAL A 430 15.77 22.68 -6.96
N GLN A 431 15.96 22.44 -5.68
CA GLN A 431 16.48 23.41 -4.72
C GLN A 431 17.98 23.62 -4.93
N THR A 432 18.48 24.83 -4.72
CA THR A 432 19.93 25.10 -4.76
C THR A 432 20.51 25.14 -3.34
N TYR A 433 21.72 24.62 -3.19
CA TYR A 433 22.47 24.64 -1.95
C TYR A 433 23.89 25.21 -2.12
N ASP A 434 24.50 25.63 -1.01
CA ASP A 434 25.86 26.16 -0.99
C ASP A 434 26.88 25.08 -0.65
N PHE A 435 26.62 24.30 0.41
CA PHE A 435 27.58 23.36 0.99
C PHE A 435 27.02 21.95 1.15
N ASP A 436 27.86 20.98 0.84
CA ASP A 436 27.63 19.56 0.99
C ASP A 436 28.26 19.09 2.30
N VAL A 437 27.46 18.51 3.18
CA VAL A 437 27.91 18.02 4.48
C VAL A 437 27.58 16.53 4.56
N SER A 438 28.62 15.68 4.63
CA SER A 438 28.44 14.22 4.61
C SER A 438 29.11 13.55 5.80
N ALA A 439 28.60 12.39 6.19
CA ALA A 439 29.18 11.55 7.21
C ALA A 439 29.35 10.10 6.73
N GLU A 440 30.46 9.51 7.10
CA GLU A 440 30.76 8.09 6.89
C GLU A 440 31.09 7.43 8.23
N CYS A 441 30.73 6.17 8.38
CA CYS A 441 30.96 5.42 9.60
C CYS A 441 31.51 4.03 9.31
N ALA A 442 32.72 3.75 9.79
CA ALA A 442 33.32 2.42 9.75
C ALA A 442 33.15 1.71 11.10
N GLY A 443 32.75 0.44 11.08
CA GLY A 443 32.48 -0.35 12.30
C GLY A 443 31.21 0.02 13.06
N GLY A 444 30.34 0.81 12.42
CA GLY A 444 29.07 1.28 12.95
C GLY A 444 28.14 1.76 11.83
N SER A 445 27.21 2.62 12.18
CA SER A 445 26.30 3.29 11.24
C SER A 445 26.08 4.75 11.60
N VAL A 446 25.72 5.57 10.62
CA VAL A 446 25.13 6.88 10.83
C VAL A 446 23.64 6.70 11.04
N GLU A 447 23.11 7.25 12.10
CA GLU A 447 21.68 7.26 12.39
C GLU A 447 21.02 8.41 11.61
N GLY A 448 20.01 8.10 10.79
CA GLY A 448 19.35 9.08 9.94
C GLY A 448 20.07 9.37 8.64
N ASP A 449 20.12 10.66 8.25
CA ASP A 449 20.73 11.09 6.99
C ASP A 449 22.26 11.15 7.05
N GLU A 450 22.92 10.51 6.09
CA GLU A 450 24.37 10.50 5.93
C GLU A 450 24.89 11.75 5.19
N ARG A 451 24.00 12.61 4.67
CA ARG A 451 24.36 13.79 3.88
C ARG A 451 23.32 14.88 3.99
N PHE A 452 23.76 16.12 4.14
CA PHE A 452 22.93 17.32 4.14
C PHE A 452 23.36 18.28 3.04
N PHE A 453 22.39 18.93 2.39
CA PHE A 453 22.56 19.96 1.37
C PHE A 453 22.15 21.29 1.98
N LEU A 454 23.10 22.11 2.37
CA LEU A 454 22.88 23.24 3.26
C LEU A 454 23.12 24.58 2.58
N SER A 455 22.32 25.58 2.97
CA SER A 455 22.65 26.98 2.71
C SER A 455 23.76 27.43 3.67
N ALA A 456 24.52 28.46 3.27
CA ALA A 456 25.55 29.05 4.11
C ALA A 456 24.96 29.49 5.46
N GLY A 457 25.67 29.19 6.53
CA GLY A 457 25.26 29.54 7.90
C GLY A 457 24.29 28.55 8.56
N SER A 458 23.89 27.48 7.86
CA SER A 458 23.05 26.43 8.45
C SER A 458 23.83 25.55 9.43
N ASP A 459 23.10 24.89 10.33
CA ASP A 459 23.66 23.88 11.24
C ASP A 459 23.37 22.47 10.73
N ALA A 460 24.23 21.50 11.10
CA ALA A 460 24.02 20.08 10.88
C ALA A 460 24.45 19.26 12.10
N SER A 461 23.93 18.03 12.21
CA SER A 461 24.40 17.10 13.22
C SER A 461 24.30 15.67 12.71
N PHE A 462 25.24 14.82 13.15
CA PHE A 462 25.25 13.39 12.89
C PHE A 462 25.29 12.63 14.20
N SER A 463 24.54 11.53 14.26
CA SER A 463 24.61 10.54 15.34
C SER A 463 25.24 9.26 14.79
N PHE A 464 26.14 8.66 15.57
CA PHE A 464 26.86 7.45 15.19
C PHE A 464 26.59 6.34 16.19
N VAL A 465 26.23 5.16 15.68
CA VAL A 465 25.94 3.97 16.48
C VAL A 465 26.95 2.88 16.17
N PRO A 466 27.73 2.41 17.15
CA PRO A 466 28.65 1.29 16.94
C PRO A 466 27.89 -0.01 16.66
N LYS A 467 28.50 -0.92 15.91
CA LYS A 467 28.06 -2.32 15.87
C LYS A 467 28.31 -2.99 17.23
N ASP A 468 27.56 -4.04 17.50
CA ASP A 468 27.76 -4.85 18.73
C ASP A 468 29.21 -5.32 18.85
N GLY A 469 29.79 -5.07 20.01
CA GLY A 469 31.18 -5.41 20.29
C GLY A 469 32.23 -4.45 19.68
N TYR A 470 31.82 -3.30 19.17
CA TYR A 470 32.72 -2.26 18.68
C TYR A 470 32.75 -1.05 19.65
N VAL A 471 33.90 -0.38 19.74
CA VAL A 471 34.13 0.82 20.56
C VAL A 471 34.64 1.96 19.70
N PHE A 472 34.42 3.18 20.13
CA PHE A 472 34.90 4.37 19.43
C PHE A 472 36.42 4.37 19.29
N LYS A 473 36.92 4.63 18.09
CA LYS A 473 38.33 4.76 17.78
C LYS A 473 38.73 6.18 17.43
N SER A 474 38.10 6.77 16.45
CA SER A 474 38.43 8.11 15.99
C SER A 474 37.27 8.80 15.28
N LEU A 475 37.31 10.12 15.30
CA LEU A 475 36.48 11.01 14.51
C LEU A 475 37.38 12.04 13.82
N SER A 476 37.07 12.32 12.55
CA SER A 476 37.69 13.45 11.85
C SER A 476 36.64 14.29 11.11
N ILE A 477 36.90 15.59 11.02
CA ILE A 477 36.13 16.56 10.23
C ILE A 477 37.09 17.19 9.24
N ASN A 478 36.83 17.03 7.94
CA ASN A 478 37.75 17.42 6.85
C ASN A 478 39.19 16.95 7.08
N GLY A 479 39.36 15.72 7.60
CA GLY A 479 40.64 15.12 7.92
C GLY A 479 41.28 15.58 9.25
N ALA A 480 40.76 16.63 9.89
CA ALA A 480 41.24 17.06 11.21
C ALA A 480 40.57 16.23 12.32
N ALA A 481 41.34 15.79 13.31
CA ALA A 481 40.82 15.03 14.44
C ALA A 481 39.83 15.86 15.24
N ALA A 482 38.73 15.24 15.63
CA ALA A 482 37.65 15.85 16.41
C ALA A 482 37.18 14.90 17.53
N ALA A 483 36.42 15.44 18.49
CA ALA A 483 35.83 14.67 19.56
C ALA A 483 34.42 14.21 19.20
N LEU A 484 34.06 13.00 19.62
CA LEU A 484 32.70 12.47 19.58
C LEU A 484 32.09 12.63 20.97
N ASP A 485 31.04 13.41 21.09
CA ASP A 485 30.33 13.64 22.36
C ASP A 485 29.03 12.85 22.39
N GLY A 486 28.92 11.88 23.29
CA GLY A 486 27.73 11.04 23.42
C GLY A 486 27.28 10.35 22.12
N GLY A 487 28.21 10.02 21.22
CA GLY A 487 27.88 9.45 19.90
C GLY A 487 27.45 10.48 18.84
N ARG A 488 27.54 11.78 19.15
CA ARG A 488 27.03 12.86 18.29
C ARG A 488 28.08 13.89 17.93
N VAL A 489 27.95 14.46 16.73
CA VAL A 489 28.72 15.61 16.23
C VAL A 489 27.76 16.70 15.83
N GLU A 490 28.00 17.91 16.32
CA GLU A 490 27.27 19.12 15.90
C GLU A 490 28.18 20.05 15.11
N LEU A 491 27.71 20.46 13.95
CA LEU A 491 28.33 21.42 13.06
C LEU A 491 27.51 22.70 13.04
N LYS A 492 28.12 23.81 13.43
CA LYS A 492 27.44 25.09 13.52
C LYS A 492 27.92 26.06 12.46
N ASN A 493 27.00 26.87 11.92
CA ASN A 493 27.30 27.95 10.97
C ASN A 493 28.17 27.45 9.79
N VAL A 494 27.73 26.39 9.11
CA VAL A 494 28.46 25.75 8.01
C VAL A 494 28.76 26.76 6.91
N SER A 495 30.06 26.89 6.56
CA SER A 495 30.59 27.86 5.59
C SER A 495 31.46 27.22 4.49
N GLU A 496 31.59 25.89 4.49
CA GLU A 496 32.33 25.11 3.52
C GLU A 496 31.75 23.70 3.40
N ASP A 497 32.19 22.93 2.39
CA ASP A 497 31.85 21.50 2.31
C ASP A 497 32.55 20.74 3.46
N ILE A 498 31.82 19.86 4.13
CA ILE A 498 32.30 19.13 5.31
C ILE A 498 32.15 17.63 5.11
N ALA A 499 33.22 16.89 5.33
CA ALA A 499 33.24 15.44 5.42
C ALA A 499 33.56 15.00 6.86
N VAL A 500 32.63 14.28 7.48
CA VAL A 500 32.79 13.70 8.83
C VAL A 500 33.06 12.21 8.67
N VAL A 501 34.14 11.71 9.26
CA VAL A 501 34.46 10.27 9.24
C VAL A 501 34.58 9.78 10.68
N CYS A 502 33.72 8.85 11.06
CA CYS A 502 33.71 8.18 12.36
C CYS A 502 34.19 6.73 12.20
N VAL A 503 35.05 6.29 13.08
CA VAL A 503 35.58 4.92 13.07
C VAL A 503 35.37 4.29 14.44
N PHE A 504 34.72 3.13 14.46
CA PHE A 504 34.69 2.21 15.58
C PHE A 504 35.53 0.98 15.27
N GLU A 505 36.21 0.41 16.28
CA GLU A 505 37.01 -0.80 16.15
C GLU A 505 36.52 -1.89 17.10
N LYS A 506 36.79 -3.14 16.79
CA LYS A 506 36.35 -4.28 17.59
C LYS A 506 36.97 -4.23 18.99
N ALA A 507 36.14 -4.30 20.03
CA ALA A 507 36.60 -4.33 21.40
C ALA A 507 37.43 -5.59 21.67
N GLY A 508 38.69 -5.42 22.09
CA GLY A 508 39.56 -6.54 22.49
C GLY A 508 40.53 -7.12 21.45
N GLY A 509 40.80 -6.43 20.35
CA GLY A 509 41.82 -6.84 19.37
C GLY A 509 43.17 -6.13 19.55
N MET A 510 44.05 -6.62 20.42
CA MET A 510 45.50 -6.46 20.21
C MET A 510 45.96 -7.59 19.30
N ASP A 511 45.96 -7.37 18.00
CA ASP A 511 46.80 -8.14 17.08
C ASP A 511 47.56 -7.17 16.20
N SER A 512 48.88 -7.18 16.44
CA SER A 512 49.87 -6.40 15.73
C SER A 512 50.21 -7.11 14.42
N SER A 513 49.46 -6.85 13.35
CA SER A 513 49.88 -6.99 11.96
C SER A 513 48.71 -6.76 11.03
N ASP A 514 48.53 -5.52 10.62
CA ASP A 514 48.04 -5.12 9.30
C ASP A 514 47.83 -3.58 9.26
N GLN A 515 48.99 -2.91 9.17
CA GLN A 515 49.04 -1.54 8.69
C GLN A 515 49.40 -1.59 7.21
N SER A 516 48.45 -1.78 6.32
CA SER A 516 48.66 -1.44 4.91
C SER A 516 47.46 -1.45 3.95
N ASP A 517 46.19 -1.56 4.38
CA ASP A 517 45.13 -1.68 3.37
C ASP A 517 43.88 -0.78 3.56
N VAL A 518 44.01 0.42 4.14
CA VAL A 518 42.81 1.32 4.28
C VAL A 518 42.96 2.64 3.51
N VAL A 519 44.01 2.87 2.72
CA VAL A 519 44.18 4.18 2.05
C VAL A 519 44.11 4.14 0.53
N SER A 520 43.72 3.04 -0.12
CA SER A 520 43.79 2.98 -1.60
C SER A 520 42.53 2.54 -2.34
N SER A 521 41.31 2.80 -1.82
CA SER A 521 40.09 2.53 -2.58
C SER A 521 39.30 3.77 -3.05
N VAL A 522 39.95 4.91 -3.20
CA VAL A 522 39.31 6.15 -3.69
C VAL A 522 39.82 6.56 -5.08
N MET A 523 40.47 5.71 -5.85
CA MET A 523 40.64 6.00 -7.29
C MET A 523 40.84 4.72 -8.10
N GLY A 524 40.03 4.54 -9.14
CA GLY A 524 40.43 3.72 -10.29
C GLY A 524 39.49 2.60 -10.67
N GLU A 525 38.89 2.82 -11.78
CA GLU A 525 38.16 1.89 -12.65
C GLU A 525 38.88 0.57 -12.90
N SER A 526 38.14 -0.49 -13.07
CA SER A 526 37.96 -1.25 -14.33
C SER A 526 37.77 -2.74 -14.08
N ASP A 527 36.77 -3.23 -14.76
CA ASP A 527 36.54 -4.56 -15.32
C ASP A 527 37.39 -5.75 -14.87
N LYS A 528 36.74 -6.81 -14.44
CA LYS A 528 36.67 -8.10 -15.16
C LYS A 528 35.94 -9.20 -14.39
N ASN A 529 35.15 -9.91 -15.19
CA ASN A 529 34.50 -11.20 -14.93
C ASN A 529 35.44 -12.27 -14.33
N SER A 530 34.87 -13.14 -13.48
CA SER A 530 34.78 -14.58 -13.75
C SER A 530 34.22 -15.36 -12.56
N GLU A 531 33.28 -16.22 -12.88
CA GLU A 531 32.84 -17.51 -12.33
C GLU A 531 33.68 -18.11 -11.14
N ASP A 532 33.02 -18.63 -10.12
CA ASP A 532 32.71 -20.07 -9.99
C ASP A 532 32.06 -20.43 -8.64
N SER A 533 31.31 -21.48 -8.72
CA SER A 533 30.48 -22.22 -7.81
C SER A 533 31.10 -22.67 -6.47
N SER A 534 30.32 -22.85 -5.43
CA SER A 534 29.89 -24.14 -4.84
C SER A 534 29.59 -24.06 -3.33
N LYS A 535 28.44 -24.59 -3.02
CA LYS A 535 28.00 -25.37 -1.87
C LYS A 535 28.81 -25.37 -0.57
N GLU A 536 28.15 -25.12 0.56
CA GLU A 536 27.93 -26.20 1.54
C GLU A 536 26.94 -25.77 2.65
N LYS A 537 26.14 -26.76 3.06
CA LYS A 537 25.20 -26.76 4.18
C LYS A 537 25.95 -26.99 5.49
N SER A 538 25.47 -26.43 6.59
CA SER A 538 25.39 -27.20 7.85
C SER A 538 24.44 -26.55 8.85
N ASP A 539 23.66 -27.43 9.44
CA ASP A 539 22.73 -27.28 10.57
C ASP A 539 23.36 -26.68 11.83
N LEU A 540 22.56 -26.04 12.69
CA LEU A 540 22.37 -26.46 14.07
C LEU A 540 21.61 -25.44 14.96
N GLN A 541 20.49 -25.94 15.44
CA GLN A 541 19.96 -25.90 16.82
C GLN A 541 19.71 -24.60 17.59
N ASN A 542 18.42 -24.50 17.93
CA ASN A 542 17.72 -24.08 19.17
C ASN A 542 18.53 -23.47 20.31
N SER A 543 18.05 -22.33 20.77
CA SER A 543 17.90 -22.08 22.21
C SER A 543 16.78 -21.07 22.48
N ASP A 544 15.82 -21.52 23.31
CA ASP A 544 14.76 -20.71 23.91
C ASP A 544 15.31 -19.54 24.72
N SER A 545 14.72 -18.38 24.56
CA SER A 545 14.66 -17.40 25.64
C SER A 545 13.39 -16.55 25.54
N CYS A 546 12.56 -16.75 26.54
CA CYS A 546 11.33 -16.08 26.86
C CYS A 546 11.56 -14.59 27.12
N VAL A 547 10.98 -13.69 26.31
CA VAL A 547 10.82 -12.28 26.66
C VAL A 547 9.34 -11.93 26.64
N LYS A 548 8.85 -11.56 27.82
CA LYS A 548 7.50 -11.05 28.05
C LYS A 548 7.35 -9.68 27.36
N GLY A 549 6.63 -9.63 26.26
CA GLY A 549 6.16 -8.38 25.64
C GLY A 549 4.76 -8.03 26.13
N CYS A 550 4.62 -6.87 26.73
CA CYS A 550 3.36 -6.28 27.17
C CYS A 550 2.59 -5.78 25.95
N GLY A 551 1.59 -6.54 25.48
CA GLY A 551 0.71 -6.15 24.40
C GLY A 551 -0.53 -5.45 24.94
N SER A 552 -0.64 -4.16 24.73
CA SER A 552 -1.90 -3.43 24.89
C SER A 552 -2.86 -3.80 23.76
N ALA A 553 -3.82 -4.67 24.07
CA ALA A 553 -4.90 -5.00 23.16
C ALA A 553 -5.94 -3.88 23.15
N LEU A 554 -6.02 -3.12 22.07
CA LEU A 554 -7.16 -2.27 21.76
C LEU A 554 -8.36 -3.18 21.46
N MET A 555 -9.34 -3.16 22.36
CA MET A 555 -10.61 -3.85 22.18
C MET A 555 -11.56 -2.95 21.37
N LEU A 556 -11.94 -3.35 20.17
CA LEU A 556 -13.00 -2.73 19.41
C LEU A 556 -14.31 -3.55 19.53
N PRO A 557 -15.48 -2.92 19.61
CA PRO A 557 -16.76 -3.64 19.63
C PRO A 557 -17.02 -4.30 18.28
N VAL A 558 -17.47 -5.54 18.30
CA VAL A 558 -17.89 -6.28 17.10
C VAL A 558 -19.38 -6.11 16.94
N VAL A 559 -19.81 -5.51 15.82
CA VAL A 559 -21.23 -5.40 15.45
C VAL A 559 -21.53 -6.51 14.44
N LEU A 560 -22.34 -7.47 14.83
CA LEU A 560 -22.88 -8.50 13.94
C LEU A 560 -24.26 -8.08 13.46
N SER A 561 -24.39 -7.76 12.18
CA SER A 561 -25.71 -7.59 11.54
C SER A 561 -26.19 -8.96 11.05
N VAL A 562 -27.13 -9.53 11.76
CA VAL A 562 -27.82 -10.74 11.32
C VAL A 562 -29.07 -10.30 10.57
N CYS A 563 -29.05 -10.33 9.23
CA CYS A 563 -30.26 -10.22 8.44
C CYS A 563 -31.10 -11.50 8.67
N ALA A 564 -32.04 -11.42 9.59
CA ALA A 564 -33.04 -12.46 9.73
C ALA A 564 -33.97 -12.40 8.50
N ALA A 565 -33.87 -13.41 7.63
CA ALA A 565 -34.94 -13.67 6.66
C ALA A 565 -36.24 -13.79 7.45
N GLY A 566 -37.21 -12.96 7.10
CA GLY A 566 -38.47 -12.83 7.83
C GLY A 566 -39.13 -14.18 8.06
N ILE A 567 -39.29 -14.56 9.32
CA ILE A 567 -40.19 -15.63 9.69
C ILE A 567 -41.58 -15.01 9.57
N ALA A 568 -42.20 -15.16 8.40
CA ALA A 568 -43.64 -14.89 8.22
C ALA A 568 -44.39 -15.97 9.01
N LEU A 569 -44.72 -15.67 10.25
CA LEU A 569 -45.73 -16.41 10.99
C LEU A 569 -47.10 -16.10 10.36
N GLY A 570 -47.51 -16.98 9.45
CA GLY A 570 -48.85 -16.97 8.90
C GLY A 570 -49.87 -17.14 10.03
N GLN A 571 -50.41 -16.05 10.55
CA GLN A 571 -51.69 -16.08 11.26
C GLN A 571 -52.79 -16.32 10.23
N LYS A 572 -53.25 -17.57 10.13
CA LYS A 572 -54.57 -17.88 9.57
C LYS A 572 -55.62 -17.14 10.41
N ARG A 573 -56.07 -16.00 9.95
CA ARG A 573 -57.37 -15.46 10.37
C ARG A 573 -58.47 -16.35 9.76
N ARG A 574 -59.12 -17.13 10.60
CA ARG A 574 -60.47 -17.64 10.31
C ARG A 574 -61.44 -16.46 10.34
N LYS A 575 -62.01 -16.18 9.31
CA LYS A 575 -63.30 -15.86 8.73
C LYS A 575 -63.19 -14.87 7.60
#